data_32dcd84522d925940cd32692aa5d1d61
#
_entry.id   32dcd84522d925940cd32692aa5d1d61
#
_cell.length_a   1.000
_cell.length_b   1.000
_cell.length_c   1.000
_cell.angle_alpha   90.00
_cell.angle_beta   90.00
_cell.angle_gamma   90.00
#
_symmetry.space_group_name_H-M   'P 1'
#
loop_
_entity.id
_entity.type
_entity.pdbx_description
1 polymer ?
#
loop_
_entity_poly.entity_id
_entity_poly.type
_entity_poly.pdbx_seq_one_letter_code
_entity_poly.pdbx_strand_id
1 'polypeptide(L)'
;MAAEPETGERISEAEHAVMSALWDRAPLTANEVAKAVGAREWSLATVKTLLSRLVAKQAITTKPDGKRFLYSPALARDAYLGGESRRMVDRLFGGSAAGLFAHLAEREALSPADLDQIEALLKQIRQEPGA
;
A
#
# COMPACT_ATOMS: atom_id res chain seq x y z
N MET A 1 0.60 -3.57 18.10
CA MET A 1 -0.40 -4.28 17.44
C MET A 1 -0.59 -3.84 16.01
N ALA A 2 -1.05 -4.71 15.22
CA ALA A 2 -1.09 -4.47 13.79
C ALA A 2 -1.94 -3.25 13.44
N ALA A 3 -1.47 -2.50 12.47
CA ALA A 3 -2.19 -1.38 11.93
C ALA A 3 -3.16 -1.80 10.83
N GLU A 4 -3.27 -3.09 10.59
CA GLU A 4 -4.13 -3.60 9.54
C GLU A 4 -5.59 -3.56 9.98
N PRO A 5 -6.50 -3.39 9.02
CA PRO A 5 -7.92 -3.45 9.34
C PRO A 5 -8.27 -4.79 9.96
N GLU A 6 -8.96 -4.74 11.10
CA GLU A 6 -9.28 -5.95 11.84
C GLU A 6 -10.38 -6.76 11.19
N THR A 7 -11.21 -6.10 10.39
CA THR A 7 -12.35 -6.75 9.78
C THR A 7 -11.98 -7.68 8.66
N GLY A 8 -10.73 -7.68 8.25
CA GLY A 8 -10.32 -8.43 7.08
C GLY A 8 -10.68 -7.72 5.79
N GLU A 9 -11.28 -6.56 5.89
CA GLU A 9 -11.59 -5.79 4.70
C GLU A 9 -10.33 -5.33 4.02
N ARG A 10 -10.32 -5.49 2.72
CA ARG A 10 -9.16 -5.12 1.94
C ARG A 10 -9.30 -3.72 1.39
N ILE A 11 -8.16 -3.13 1.13
CA ILE A 11 -8.12 -1.82 0.49
C ILE A 11 -8.33 -2.03 -1.00
N SER A 12 -9.32 -1.37 -1.57
CA SER A 12 -9.57 -1.47 -3.01
C SER A 12 -8.49 -0.71 -3.78
N GLU A 13 -8.46 -0.93 -5.09
CA GLU A 13 -7.50 -0.22 -5.94
C GLU A 13 -7.72 1.29 -5.86
N ALA A 14 -8.95 1.72 -5.86
CA ALA A 14 -9.26 3.15 -5.76
C ALA A 14 -8.84 3.70 -4.39
N GLU A 15 -9.13 2.94 -3.33
CA GLU A 15 -8.72 3.35 -1.99
C GLU A 15 -7.21 3.39 -1.86
N HIS A 16 -6.51 2.48 -2.55
CA HIS A 16 -5.06 2.48 -2.52
C HIS A 16 -4.48 3.76 -3.11
N ALA A 17 -5.11 4.30 -4.15
CA ALA A 17 -4.65 5.56 -4.72
C ALA A 17 -4.71 6.68 -3.69
N VAL A 18 -5.78 6.71 -2.89
CA VAL A 18 -5.90 7.70 -1.82
C VAL A 18 -4.86 7.46 -0.74
N MET A 19 -4.67 6.19 -0.34
CA MET A 19 -3.64 5.86 0.64
C MET A 19 -2.26 6.29 0.17
N SER A 20 -1.96 6.07 -1.12
CA SER A 20 -0.66 6.45 -1.67
C SER A 20 -0.41 7.94 -1.52
N ALA A 21 -1.43 8.76 -1.75
CA ALA A 21 -1.30 10.20 -1.57
C ALA A 21 -0.97 10.54 -0.12
N LEU A 22 -1.63 9.85 0.83
CA LEU A 22 -1.41 10.12 2.24
C LEU A 22 -0.08 9.58 2.74
N TRP A 23 0.36 8.43 2.22
CA TRP A 23 1.67 7.91 2.58
C TRP A 23 2.78 8.83 2.07
N ASP A 24 2.54 9.44 0.91
CA ASP A 24 3.51 10.33 0.31
C ASP A 24 3.61 11.63 1.09
N ARG A 25 2.47 12.12 1.58
CA ARG A 25 2.45 13.42 2.26
C ARG A 25 1.20 13.51 3.13
N ALA A 26 1.37 13.57 4.42
CA ALA A 26 0.28 13.67 5.38
C ALA A 26 0.66 14.68 6.45
N PRO A 27 -0.32 15.32 7.10
CA PRO A 27 -1.75 15.18 6.88
C PRO A 27 -2.23 15.98 5.66
N LEU A 28 -3.35 15.58 5.08
CA LEU A 28 -3.94 16.28 3.94
C LEU A 28 -5.43 16.50 4.18
N THR A 29 -5.95 17.59 3.61
CA THR A 29 -7.38 17.80 3.56
C THR A 29 -7.96 17.01 2.37
N ALA A 30 -9.28 16.88 2.34
CA ALA A 30 -9.93 16.19 1.22
C ALA A 30 -9.61 16.86 -0.11
N ASN A 31 -9.59 18.20 -0.13
CA ASN A 31 -9.24 18.92 -1.35
C ASN A 31 -7.81 18.64 -1.78
N GLU A 32 -6.91 18.54 -0.83
CA GLU A 32 -5.52 18.24 -1.15
C GLU A 32 -5.35 16.82 -1.66
N VAL A 33 -6.10 15.88 -1.08
CA VAL A 33 -6.09 14.51 -1.59
C VAL A 33 -6.62 14.47 -3.02
N ALA A 34 -7.73 15.19 -3.28
CA ALA A 34 -8.30 15.23 -4.62
C ALA A 34 -7.29 15.73 -5.63
N LYS A 35 -6.51 16.72 -5.24
CA LYS A 35 -5.47 17.26 -6.10
C LYS A 35 -4.38 16.23 -6.34
N ALA A 36 -3.97 15.54 -5.29
CA ALA A 36 -2.89 14.55 -5.38
C ALA A 36 -3.26 13.39 -6.30
N VAL A 37 -4.55 13.01 -6.33
CA VAL A 37 -5.01 11.93 -7.19
C VAL A 37 -5.65 12.47 -8.48
N GLY A 38 -5.25 13.67 -8.89
CA GLY A 38 -5.89 14.36 -10.02
C GLY A 38 -5.88 13.57 -11.31
N ALA A 39 -4.90 12.70 -11.52
CA ALA A 39 -4.83 11.89 -12.73
C ALA A 39 -6.04 10.96 -12.88
N ARG A 40 -6.72 10.65 -11.77
CA ARG A 40 -7.91 9.81 -11.80
C ARG A 40 -9.16 10.56 -12.24
N GLU A 41 -9.12 11.89 -12.21
CA GLU A 41 -10.24 12.73 -12.60
C GLU A 41 -11.51 12.46 -11.78
N TRP A 42 -11.34 12.07 -10.54
CA TRP A 42 -12.47 11.85 -9.63
C TRP A 42 -12.99 13.19 -9.12
N SER A 43 -14.30 13.25 -8.89
CA SER A 43 -14.89 14.41 -8.24
C SER A 43 -14.48 14.44 -6.77
N LEU A 44 -14.63 15.61 -6.17
CA LEU A 44 -14.36 15.72 -4.73
C LEU A 44 -15.29 14.81 -3.94
N ALA A 45 -16.53 14.67 -4.39
CA ALA A 45 -17.48 13.77 -3.73
C ALA A 45 -16.98 12.34 -3.72
N THR A 46 -16.43 11.88 -4.85
CA THR A 46 -15.85 10.54 -4.94
C THR A 46 -14.70 10.38 -3.98
N VAL A 47 -13.81 11.37 -3.94
CA VAL A 47 -12.66 11.33 -3.03
C VAL A 47 -13.13 11.27 -1.58
N LYS A 48 -14.14 12.06 -1.22
CA LYS A 48 -14.67 12.04 0.14
C LYS A 48 -15.29 10.68 0.49
N THR A 49 -15.95 10.05 -0.47
CA THR A 49 -16.49 8.71 -0.26
C THR A 49 -15.37 7.71 0.02
N LEU A 50 -14.30 7.78 -0.74
CA LEU A 50 -13.16 6.88 -0.53
C LEU A 50 -12.51 7.14 0.82
N LEU A 51 -12.39 8.40 1.22
CA LEU A 51 -11.84 8.74 2.53
C LEU A 51 -12.72 8.18 3.64
N SER A 52 -14.04 8.31 3.51
CA SER A 52 -14.96 7.78 4.51
C SER A 52 -14.82 6.27 4.64
N ARG A 53 -14.68 5.58 3.53
CA ARG A 53 -14.50 4.13 3.55
C ARG A 53 -13.21 3.75 4.26
N LEU A 54 -12.14 4.49 4.01
CA LEU A 54 -10.87 4.22 4.66
C LEU A 54 -10.91 4.48 6.15
N VAL A 55 -11.67 5.50 6.57
CA VAL A 55 -11.87 5.75 8.00
C VAL A 55 -12.62 4.56 8.62
N ALA A 56 -13.67 4.10 7.95
CA ALA A 56 -14.45 2.96 8.45
C ALA A 56 -13.61 1.70 8.55
N LYS A 57 -12.65 1.53 7.65
CA LYS A 57 -11.74 0.39 7.68
C LYS A 57 -10.59 0.58 8.65
N GLN A 58 -10.54 1.74 9.30
CA GLN A 58 -9.48 2.06 10.27
C GLN A 58 -8.10 2.17 9.62
N ALA A 59 -8.08 2.44 8.33
CA ALA A 59 -6.82 2.62 7.59
C ALA A 59 -6.30 4.04 7.69
N ILE A 60 -7.17 5.00 7.96
CA ILE A 60 -6.77 6.39 8.14
C ILE A 60 -7.52 6.97 9.34
N THR A 61 -6.99 8.07 9.86
CA THR A 61 -7.62 8.82 10.94
C THR A 61 -7.93 10.21 10.47
N THR A 62 -8.86 10.86 11.17
CA THR A 62 -9.24 12.23 10.88
C THR A 62 -8.99 13.10 12.08
N LYS A 63 -8.72 14.37 11.83
CA LYS A 63 -8.57 15.37 12.88
C LYS A 63 -9.21 16.66 12.41
N PRO A 64 -10.08 17.25 13.23
CA PRO A 64 -10.69 18.54 12.84
C PRO A 64 -9.62 19.63 12.75
N ASP A 65 -9.81 20.51 11.78
CA ASP A 65 -8.94 21.66 11.58
C ASP A 65 -9.81 22.80 11.08
N GLY A 66 -10.40 23.54 12.00
CA GLY A 66 -11.36 24.56 11.63
C GLY A 66 -12.61 23.92 11.05
N LYS A 67 -12.98 24.33 9.85
CA LYS A 67 -14.16 23.80 9.18
C LYS A 67 -13.88 22.59 8.30
N ARG A 68 -12.66 22.11 8.34
CA ARG A 68 -12.25 21.00 7.49
C ARG A 68 -11.62 19.91 8.35
N PHE A 69 -11.30 18.79 7.72
CA PHE A 69 -10.64 17.68 8.40
C PHE A 69 -9.31 17.41 7.76
N LEU A 70 -8.36 17.01 8.58
CA LEU A 70 -7.06 16.53 8.13
C LEU A 70 -7.06 15.01 8.23
N TYR A 71 -6.55 14.36 7.21
CA TYR A 71 -6.51 12.91 7.13
C TYR A 71 -5.06 12.44 7.21
N SER A 72 -4.83 11.37 7.95
CA SER A 72 -3.50 10.79 8.11
C SER A 72 -3.60 9.28 8.05
N PRO A 73 -2.58 8.59 7.52
CA PRO A 73 -2.63 7.13 7.48
C PRO A 73 -2.45 6.54 8.89
N ALA A 74 -3.29 5.57 9.21
CA ALA A 74 -3.13 4.75 10.40
C ALA A 74 -2.47 3.43 10.02
N LEU A 75 -2.72 2.95 8.80
CA LEU A 75 -2.10 1.76 8.26
C LEU A 75 -0.79 2.17 7.61
N ALA A 76 0.32 1.62 8.09
CA ALA A 76 1.63 1.93 7.54
C ALA A 76 1.80 1.28 6.17
N ARG A 77 2.54 1.95 5.29
CA ARG A 77 2.78 1.43 3.95
C ARG A 77 3.43 0.06 3.98
N ASP A 78 4.46 -0.11 4.82
CA ASP A 78 5.15 -1.39 4.90
C ASP A 78 4.23 -2.52 5.35
N ALA A 79 3.36 -2.25 6.31
CA ALA A 79 2.41 -3.25 6.77
C ALA A 79 1.45 -3.66 5.66
N TYR A 80 0.98 -2.65 4.91
CA TYR A 80 0.08 -2.92 3.79
C TYR A 80 0.78 -3.75 2.71
N LEU A 81 1.99 -3.35 2.33
CA LEU A 81 2.75 -4.05 1.29
C LEU A 81 3.06 -5.49 1.71
N GLY A 82 3.44 -5.67 2.97
CA GLY A 82 3.73 -7.00 3.48
C GLY A 82 2.53 -7.92 3.45
N GLY A 83 1.39 -7.41 3.88
CA GLY A 83 0.16 -8.19 3.87
C GLY A 83 -0.30 -8.53 2.46
N GLU A 84 -0.23 -7.56 1.55
CA GLU A 84 -0.66 -7.78 0.18
C GLU A 84 0.29 -8.73 -0.55
N SER A 85 1.59 -8.58 -0.32
CA SER A 85 2.57 -9.47 -0.94
C SER A 85 2.36 -10.90 -0.49
N ARG A 86 2.19 -11.11 0.81
CA ARG A 86 1.96 -12.45 1.34
C ARG A 86 0.68 -13.03 0.79
N ARG A 87 -0.38 -12.25 0.74
CA ARG A 87 -1.67 -12.70 0.24
C ARG A 87 -1.57 -13.14 -1.22
N MET A 88 -0.83 -12.35 -2.02
CA MET A 88 -0.65 -12.68 -3.42
C MET A 88 0.13 -13.98 -3.59
N VAL A 89 1.23 -14.13 -2.86
CA VAL A 89 2.04 -15.33 -2.94
C VAL A 89 1.24 -16.56 -2.51
N ASP A 90 0.47 -16.43 -1.44
CA ASP A 90 -0.34 -17.55 -0.94
C ASP A 90 -1.42 -17.93 -1.96
N ARG A 91 -2.09 -16.93 -2.51
CA ARG A 91 -3.23 -17.19 -3.38
C ARG A 91 -2.81 -17.65 -4.77
N LEU A 92 -1.80 -17.04 -5.34
CA LEU A 92 -1.43 -17.29 -6.73
C LEU A 92 -0.31 -18.31 -6.89
N PHE A 93 0.53 -18.46 -5.87
CA PHE A 93 1.72 -19.30 -5.97
C PHE A 93 1.80 -20.34 -4.87
N GLY A 94 0.66 -20.63 -4.25
CA GLY A 94 0.60 -21.68 -3.24
C GLY A 94 1.55 -21.49 -2.07
N GLY A 95 1.84 -20.22 -1.74
CA GLY A 95 2.75 -19.89 -0.66
C GLY A 95 4.21 -19.86 -1.03
N SER A 96 4.54 -20.07 -2.31
CA SER A 96 5.93 -20.14 -2.75
C SER A 96 6.39 -18.81 -3.33
N ALA A 97 7.21 -18.08 -2.56
CA ALA A 97 7.82 -16.86 -3.06
C ALA A 97 8.75 -17.16 -4.24
N ALA A 98 9.43 -18.33 -4.19
CA ALA A 98 10.26 -18.74 -5.31
C ALA A 98 9.44 -18.93 -6.57
N GLY A 99 8.20 -19.38 -6.43
CA GLY A 99 7.30 -19.54 -7.56
C GLY A 99 6.99 -18.22 -8.25
N LEU A 100 6.74 -17.18 -7.46
CA LEU A 100 6.53 -15.85 -8.00
C LEU A 100 7.77 -15.38 -8.75
N PHE A 101 8.93 -15.58 -8.15
CA PHE A 101 10.18 -15.16 -8.73
C PHE A 101 10.46 -15.85 -10.06
N ALA A 102 10.25 -17.17 -10.10
CA ALA A 102 10.44 -17.95 -11.31
C ALA A 102 9.52 -17.46 -12.43
N HIS A 103 8.29 -17.15 -12.08
CA HIS A 103 7.33 -16.67 -13.07
C HIS A 103 7.77 -15.33 -13.66
N LEU A 104 8.24 -14.42 -12.81
CA LEU A 104 8.72 -13.13 -13.28
C LEU A 104 9.92 -13.30 -14.19
N ALA A 105 10.83 -14.22 -13.83
CA ALA A 105 12.04 -14.48 -14.62
C ALA A 105 11.68 -15.05 -15.99
N GLU A 106 10.73 -15.97 -16.03
CA GLU A 106 10.32 -16.61 -17.29
C GLU A 106 9.64 -15.63 -18.22
N ARG A 107 9.01 -14.61 -17.66
CA ARG A 107 8.33 -13.59 -18.45
C ARG A 107 9.25 -12.42 -18.80
N GLU A 108 10.51 -12.52 -18.42
CA GLU A 108 11.48 -11.45 -18.65
C GLU A 108 11.03 -10.13 -18.05
N ALA A 109 10.36 -10.24 -16.89
CA ALA A 109 9.87 -9.07 -16.20
C ALA A 109 10.90 -8.47 -15.24
N LEU A 110 12.07 -9.11 -15.12
CA LEU A 110 13.14 -8.64 -14.25
C LEU A 110 14.22 -7.99 -15.10
N SER A 111 14.47 -6.71 -14.85
CA SER A 111 15.53 -5.98 -15.55
C SER A 111 16.89 -6.37 -14.96
N PRO A 112 17.99 -6.06 -15.68
CA PRO A 112 19.31 -6.25 -15.07
C PRO A 112 19.46 -5.51 -13.75
N ALA A 113 18.88 -4.31 -13.64
CA ALA A 113 18.94 -3.56 -12.39
C ALA A 113 18.19 -4.29 -11.28
N ASP A 114 17.02 -4.88 -11.61
CA ASP A 114 16.28 -5.68 -10.65
C ASP A 114 17.12 -6.84 -10.16
N LEU A 115 17.77 -7.54 -11.09
CA LEU A 115 18.57 -8.71 -10.74
C LEU A 115 19.72 -8.33 -9.80
N ASP A 116 20.39 -7.22 -10.10
CA ASP A 116 21.48 -6.74 -9.26
C ASP A 116 20.99 -6.43 -7.85
N GLN A 117 19.85 -5.76 -7.77
CA GLN A 117 19.29 -5.36 -6.50
C GLN A 117 18.85 -6.57 -5.69
N ILE A 118 18.21 -7.52 -6.35
CA ILE A 118 17.77 -8.74 -5.70
C ILE A 118 18.94 -9.55 -5.21
N GLU A 119 19.97 -9.64 -6.02
CA GLU A 119 21.18 -10.37 -5.65
C GLU A 119 21.80 -9.77 -4.38
N ALA A 120 21.87 -8.46 -4.32
CA ALA A 120 22.39 -7.77 -3.14
C ALA A 120 21.55 -8.07 -1.91
N LEU A 121 20.23 -8.07 -2.08
CA LEU A 121 19.32 -8.37 -0.97
C LEU A 121 19.48 -9.81 -0.47
N LEU A 122 19.64 -10.74 -1.40
CA LEU A 122 19.82 -12.15 -1.03
C LEU A 122 21.10 -12.34 -0.21
N LYS A 123 22.16 -11.68 -0.65
CA LYS A 123 23.42 -11.72 0.07
C LYS A 123 23.26 -11.20 1.48
N GLN A 124 22.59 -10.08 1.61
CA GLN A 124 22.41 -9.45 2.90
C GLN A 124 21.61 -10.36 3.84
N ILE A 125 20.52 -10.94 3.34
CA ILE A 125 19.67 -11.82 4.13
C ILE A 125 20.46 -13.02 4.63
N ARG A 126 21.26 -13.62 3.77
CA ARG A 126 22.02 -14.81 4.12
C ARG A 126 23.18 -14.53 5.08
N GLN A 127 23.64 -13.29 5.13
CA GLN A 127 24.73 -12.91 6.01
C GLN A 127 24.25 -12.44 7.37
N GLU A 128 22.96 -12.36 7.59
CA GLU A 128 22.40 -11.93 8.86
C GLU A 128 21.73 -13.12 9.53
N PRO A 129 22.51 -13.95 10.22
CA PRO A 129 21.95 -15.14 10.86
C PRO A 129 20.95 -14.74 11.94
N GLY A 130 19.92 -15.52 12.09
CA GLY A 130 18.91 -15.25 13.06
C GLY A 130 17.87 -14.24 12.64
N ALA A 131 17.98 -13.75 11.45
CA ALA A 131 17.02 -12.78 10.92
C ALA A 131 15.69 -13.44 10.59
#